data_2ede23bc68ac6fcc34fbfacd71f619c5
#
_entry.id   2ede23bc68ac6fcc34fbfacd71f619c5
#
_cell.length_a   1.000
_cell.length_b   1.000
_cell.length_c   1.000
_cell.angle_alpha   90.00
_cell.angle_beta   90.00
_cell.angle_gamma   90.00
#
_symmetry.space_group_name_H-M   'P 1'
#
loop_
_entity.id
_entity.type
_entity.pdbx_description
1 polymer ?
#
loop_
_entity_poly.entity_id
_entity_poly.type
_entity_poly.pdbx_seq_one_letter_code
_entity_poly.pdbx_strand_id
1 'polypeptide(L)'
;PEAIIGKSIKYDLNSEAAYKFERGVDPLMTETALRRFIHIVEEHSKIKKLSIFRNISSSYEAKSIEKDKSKVEHILGFKIESNKFDEILNNLGFDTANDILIPSFRSDIDDQNHIAEEIARIIGYDNIPPVDIKIPFKPDDSMIQEEKLKVYLADNGFNEVINYPFTAEETQNSIYIDNPIDSNK
;
A
#
# COMPACT_ATOMS: atom_id res chain seq x y z
N PRO A 1 6.16 12.58 -5.82
CA PRO A 1 6.08 11.28 -6.53
C PRO A 1 5.46 11.42 -7.92
N GLU A 2 4.29 12.08 -8.06
CA GLU A 2 3.47 12.11 -9.30
C GLU A 2 4.26 12.61 -10.52
N ALA A 3 5.14 13.59 -10.32
CA ALA A 3 5.97 14.15 -11.40
C ALA A 3 7.09 13.20 -11.85
N ILE A 4 7.42 12.16 -11.04
CA ILE A 4 8.58 11.29 -11.25
C ILE A 4 8.16 9.87 -11.61
N ILE A 5 6.98 9.43 -11.18
CA ILE A 5 6.44 8.09 -11.49
C ILE A 5 6.54 7.79 -13.00
N GLY A 6 7.15 6.66 -13.33
CA GLY A 6 7.35 6.17 -14.68
C GLY A 6 8.44 6.91 -15.50
N LYS A 7 9.10 7.94 -14.94
CA LYS A 7 10.15 8.67 -15.66
C LYS A 7 11.44 7.87 -15.78
N SER A 8 11.76 7.05 -14.79
CA SER A 8 12.92 6.14 -14.82
C SER A 8 12.84 5.19 -16.02
N ILE A 9 11.68 4.61 -16.26
CA ILE A 9 11.43 3.73 -17.41
C ILE A 9 11.46 4.52 -18.71
N LYS A 10 10.75 5.66 -18.75
CA LYS A 10 10.63 6.49 -19.96
C LYS A 10 11.98 6.99 -20.49
N TYR A 11 12.92 7.29 -19.60
CA TYR A 11 14.22 7.87 -19.96
C TYR A 11 15.39 6.88 -19.80
N ASP A 12 15.10 5.63 -19.47
CA ASP A 12 16.10 4.58 -19.17
C ASP A 12 17.12 5.03 -18.09
N LEU A 13 16.62 5.69 -17.05
CA LEU A 13 17.39 6.22 -15.93
C LEU A 13 17.09 5.45 -14.64
N ASN A 14 17.43 4.16 -14.62
CA ASN A 14 17.23 3.30 -13.48
C ASN A 14 18.29 3.60 -12.41
N SER A 15 17.85 4.15 -11.28
CA SER A 15 18.71 4.44 -10.13
C SER A 15 17.96 4.24 -8.81
N GLU A 16 18.69 3.99 -7.72
CA GLU A 16 18.13 3.94 -6.38
C GLU A 16 17.40 5.25 -5.99
N ALA A 17 17.91 6.38 -6.45
CA ALA A 17 17.28 7.67 -6.22
C ALA A 17 15.92 7.76 -6.93
N ALA A 18 15.84 7.38 -8.20
CA ALA A 18 14.59 7.35 -8.96
C ALA A 18 13.55 6.46 -8.28
N TYR A 19 13.95 5.25 -7.87
CA TYR A 19 13.11 4.31 -7.15
C TYR A 19 12.54 4.88 -5.85
N LYS A 20 13.35 5.59 -5.06
CA LYS A 20 12.91 6.22 -3.81
C LYS A 20 12.00 7.42 -4.05
N PHE A 21 12.33 8.27 -5.03
CA PHE A 21 11.53 9.45 -5.34
C PHE A 21 10.16 9.11 -5.94
N GLU A 22 10.05 8.01 -6.68
CA GLU A 22 8.76 7.52 -7.20
C GLU A 22 7.80 7.09 -6.08
N ARG A 23 8.35 6.57 -4.98
CA ARG A 23 7.56 6.11 -3.81
C ARG A 23 7.32 7.19 -2.77
N GLY A 24 7.96 8.33 -2.92
CA GLY A 24 7.93 9.42 -1.95
C GLY A 24 9.11 9.35 -0.98
N VAL A 25 9.67 10.51 -0.72
CA VAL A 25 10.70 10.72 0.31
C VAL A 25 10.22 11.81 1.26
N ASP A 26 10.65 11.73 2.50
CA ASP A 26 10.33 12.76 3.49
C ASP A 26 10.94 14.12 3.09
N PRO A 27 10.13 15.14 2.81
CA PRO A 27 10.62 16.45 2.41
C PRO A 27 11.40 17.16 3.53
N LEU A 28 11.18 16.79 4.80
CA LEU A 28 11.85 17.38 5.95
C LEU A 28 13.16 16.67 6.32
N MET A 29 13.44 15.50 5.74
CA MET A 29 14.63 14.71 6.04
C MET A 29 15.93 15.34 5.52
N THR A 30 15.86 16.27 4.58
CA THR A 30 17.04 16.86 3.92
C THR A 30 18.01 17.49 4.92
N GLU A 31 17.52 18.22 5.91
CA GLU A 31 18.38 18.86 6.94
C GLU A 31 19.00 17.79 7.86
N THR A 32 18.23 16.81 8.27
CA THR A 32 18.69 15.71 9.13
C THR A 32 19.76 14.89 8.42
N ALA A 33 19.55 14.55 7.15
CA ALA A 33 20.53 13.85 6.34
C ALA A 33 21.84 14.64 6.17
N LEU A 34 21.74 15.96 5.92
CA LEU A 34 22.91 16.83 5.83
C LEU A 34 23.68 16.90 7.16
N ARG A 35 22.98 17.06 8.28
CA ARG A 35 23.61 17.05 9.62
C ARG A 35 24.31 15.73 9.91
N ARG A 36 23.67 14.60 9.55
CA ARG A 36 24.28 13.28 9.70
C ARG A 36 25.53 13.13 8.83
N PHE A 37 25.46 13.59 7.59
CA PHE A 37 26.62 13.59 6.68
C PHE A 37 27.81 14.40 7.26
N ILE A 38 27.54 15.63 7.73
CA ILE A 38 28.56 16.49 8.34
C ILE A 38 29.18 15.78 9.56
N HIS A 39 28.37 15.21 10.43
CA HIS A 39 28.83 14.48 11.60
C HIS A 39 29.77 13.31 11.24
N ILE A 40 29.41 12.51 10.23
CA ILE A 40 30.28 11.42 9.74
C ILE A 40 31.62 11.96 9.19
N VAL A 41 31.59 13.08 8.47
CA VAL A 41 32.81 13.71 7.97
C VAL A 41 33.70 14.19 9.12
N GLU A 42 33.14 14.74 10.18
CA GLU A 42 33.88 15.21 11.37
C GLU A 42 34.54 14.06 12.14
N GLU A 43 33.94 12.86 12.14
CA GLU A 43 34.54 11.66 12.73
C GLU A 43 35.86 11.24 12.03
N HIS A 44 36.00 11.55 10.74
CA HIS A 44 37.10 11.08 9.91
C HIS A 44 38.06 12.21 9.44
N SER A 45 37.61 13.48 9.54
CA SER A 45 38.37 14.60 9.03
C SER A 45 37.99 15.91 9.72
N LYS A 46 38.96 16.85 9.81
CA LYS A 46 38.70 18.18 10.34
C LYS A 46 38.09 19.08 9.26
N ILE A 47 36.87 19.54 9.49
CA ILE A 47 36.21 20.53 8.62
C ILE A 47 36.86 21.89 8.87
N LYS A 48 37.52 22.46 7.83
CA LYS A 48 38.16 23.79 7.92
C LYS A 48 37.17 24.92 7.72
N LYS A 49 36.17 24.70 6.86
CA LYS A 49 35.15 25.71 6.55
C LYS A 49 33.89 24.98 6.09
N LEU A 50 32.74 25.39 6.62
CA LEU A 50 31.42 24.96 6.21
C LEU A 50 30.61 26.17 5.76
N SER A 51 29.96 26.11 4.60
CA SER A 51 29.02 27.10 4.12
C SER A 51 27.73 26.38 3.76
N ILE A 52 26.60 26.84 4.28
CA ILE A 52 25.29 26.25 4.01
C ILE A 52 24.48 27.25 3.20
N PHE A 53 23.96 26.80 2.07
CA PHE A 53 22.98 27.54 1.28
C PHE A 53 21.66 26.80 1.34
N ARG A 54 20.59 27.50 1.72
CA ARG A 54 19.25 26.94 1.82
C ARG A 54 18.34 27.63 0.82
N ASN A 55 17.78 26.86 -0.12
CA ASN A 55 16.74 27.31 -1.02
C ASN A 55 15.53 26.41 -0.86
N ILE A 56 14.40 26.97 -0.45
CA ILE A 56 13.13 26.23 -0.26
C ILE A 56 12.15 26.80 -1.27
N SER A 57 11.81 25.99 -2.27
CA SER A 57 10.87 26.36 -3.33
C SER A 57 9.40 26.24 -2.93
N SER A 58 9.10 25.38 -1.95
CA SER A 58 7.75 25.20 -1.40
C SER A 58 7.81 24.84 0.08
N SER A 59 6.84 25.31 0.85
CA SER A 59 6.64 24.86 2.23
C SER A 59 5.98 23.48 2.24
N TYR A 60 6.40 22.62 3.15
CA TYR A 60 5.67 21.40 3.46
C TYR A 60 4.43 21.76 4.29
N GLU A 61 3.27 21.29 3.85
CA GLU A 61 2.02 21.36 4.61
C GLU A 61 1.75 19.99 5.23
N ALA A 62 1.61 19.97 6.56
CA ALA A 62 1.32 18.75 7.29
C ALA A 62 -0.10 18.28 6.98
N LYS A 63 -0.25 17.00 6.64
CA LYS A 63 -1.57 16.38 6.49
C LYS A 63 -2.15 16.04 7.85
N SER A 64 -3.47 16.16 8.01
CA SER A 64 -4.21 15.66 9.15
C SER A 64 -5.43 14.85 8.73
N ILE A 65 -5.81 13.89 9.56
CA ILE A 65 -7.00 13.05 9.41
C ILE A 65 -7.82 13.23 10.67
N GLU A 66 -9.15 13.34 10.54
CA GLU A 66 -10.07 13.39 11.68
C GLU A 66 -9.82 12.20 12.63
N LYS A 67 -9.73 12.47 13.92
CA LYS A 67 -9.53 11.43 14.94
C LYS A 67 -10.83 10.68 15.21
N ASP A 68 -11.16 9.72 14.37
CA ASP A 68 -12.33 8.84 14.51
C ASP A 68 -11.93 7.43 14.96
N LYS A 69 -11.72 7.29 16.27
CA LYS A 69 -11.45 6.00 16.90
C LYS A 69 -12.56 4.97 16.66
N SER A 70 -13.83 5.42 16.63
CA SER A 70 -14.98 4.54 16.45
C SER A 70 -14.96 3.88 15.07
N LYS A 71 -14.58 4.63 14.06
CA LYS A 71 -14.42 4.12 12.69
C LYS A 71 -13.28 3.12 12.60
N VAL A 72 -12.14 3.41 13.24
CA VAL A 72 -11.01 2.47 13.30
C VAL A 72 -11.41 1.17 14.01
N GLU A 73 -12.11 1.25 15.13
CA GLU A 73 -12.64 0.07 15.85
C GLU A 73 -13.62 -0.74 15.01
N HIS A 74 -14.44 -0.06 14.19
CA HIS A 74 -15.36 -0.72 13.27
C HIS A 74 -14.61 -1.48 12.18
N ILE A 75 -13.55 -0.90 11.61
CA ILE A 75 -12.70 -1.53 10.61
C ILE A 75 -12.01 -2.77 11.20
N LEU A 76 -11.48 -2.65 12.41
CA LEU A 76 -10.75 -3.73 13.07
C LEU A 76 -11.66 -4.82 13.67
N GLY A 77 -12.93 -4.51 13.90
CA GLY A 77 -13.90 -5.44 14.49
C GLY A 77 -13.80 -5.62 16.01
N PHE A 78 -12.97 -4.84 16.70
CA PHE A 78 -12.82 -4.90 18.16
C PHE A 78 -12.57 -3.52 18.80
N LYS A 79 -12.76 -3.44 20.11
CA LYS A 79 -12.58 -2.22 20.88
C LYS A 79 -11.14 -2.04 21.35
N ILE A 80 -10.66 -0.81 21.31
CA ILE A 80 -9.33 -0.41 21.73
C ILE A 80 -9.46 0.60 22.88
N GLU A 81 -8.69 0.45 23.94
CA GLU A 81 -8.62 1.46 25.01
C GLU A 81 -8.07 2.79 24.44
N SER A 82 -8.68 3.92 24.83
CA SER A 82 -8.31 5.23 24.27
C SER A 82 -6.84 5.57 24.51
N ASN A 83 -6.33 5.26 25.69
CA ASN A 83 -4.92 5.49 26.01
C ASN A 83 -3.99 4.68 25.12
N LYS A 84 -4.35 3.42 24.84
CA LYS A 84 -3.57 2.54 23.96
C LYS A 84 -3.62 2.97 22.50
N PHE A 85 -4.77 3.47 22.03
CA PHE A 85 -4.92 4.05 20.71
C PHE A 85 -3.95 5.21 20.48
N ASP A 86 -3.97 6.19 21.40
CA ASP A 86 -3.10 7.36 21.32
C ASP A 86 -1.63 6.99 21.51
N GLU A 87 -1.32 6.08 22.42
CA GLU A 87 0.05 5.61 22.68
C GLU A 87 0.66 4.98 21.41
N ILE A 88 -0.08 4.09 20.74
CA ILE A 88 0.40 3.43 19.51
C ILE A 88 0.71 4.48 18.47
N LEU A 89 -0.21 5.40 18.19
CA LEU A 89 -0.03 6.42 17.16
C LEU A 89 1.11 7.38 17.49
N ASN A 90 1.20 7.84 18.73
CA ASN A 90 2.28 8.73 19.18
C ASN A 90 3.66 8.04 19.07
N ASN A 91 3.76 6.75 19.41
CA ASN A 91 4.99 5.98 19.25
C ASN A 91 5.40 5.78 17.79
N LEU A 92 4.45 5.84 16.86
CA LEU A 92 4.71 5.82 15.41
C LEU A 92 5.01 7.22 14.84
N GLY A 93 4.98 8.26 15.67
CA GLY A 93 5.32 9.64 15.30
C GLY A 93 4.12 10.48 14.84
N PHE A 94 2.89 9.99 14.98
CA PHE A 94 1.69 10.81 14.78
C PHE A 94 1.47 11.70 16.00
N ASP A 95 0.88 12.87 15.81
CA ASP A 95 0.37 13.69 16.91
C ASP A 95 -1.16 13.54 16.98
N THR A 96 -1.66 13.13 18.14
CA THR A 96 -3.07 12.79 18.34
C THR A 96 -3.78 13.77 19.31
N ALA A 97 -3.22 14.94 19.54
CA ALA A 97 -3.77 15.92 20.49
C ALA A 97 -5.20 16.39 20.10
N ASN A 98 -5.44 16.59 18.83
CA ASN A 98 -6.75 16.94 18.26
C ASN A 98 -7.10 15.92 17.15
N ASP A 99 -6.90 16.33 15.91
CA ASP A 99 -6.89 15.41 14.77
C ASP A 99 -5.59 14.58 14.77
N ILE A 100 -5.54 13.53 13.98
CA ILE A 100 -4.33 12.75 13.78
C ILE A 100 -3.46 13.48 12.78
N LEU A 101 -2.40 14.14 13.25
CA LEU A 101 -1.41 14.79 12.41
C LEU A 101 -0.42 13.77 11.91
N ILE A 102 -0.27 13.69 10.58
CA ILE A 102 0.54 12.68 9.90
C ILE A 102 1.99 13.16 9.82
N PRO A 103 2.97 12.35 10.28
CA PRO A 103 4.38 12.71 10.16
C PRO A 103 4.82 12.79 8.69
N SER A 104 5.74 13.69 8.37
CA SER A 104 6.18 14.00 7.01
C SER A 104 6.74 12.81 6.22
N PHE A 105 7.25 11.81 6.92
CA PHE A 105 7.79 10.58 6.30
C PHE A 105 6.72 9.54 5.94
N ARG A 106 5.44 9.76 6.33
CA ARG A 106 4.30 8.89 6.02
C ARG A 106 3.44 9.51 4.93
N SER A 107 3.95 9.55 3.72
CA SER A 107 3.21 10.07 2.56
C SER A 107 2.08 9.15 2.07
N ASP A 108 2.04 7.93 2.59
CA ASP A 108 1.13 6.84 2.26
C ASP A 108 -0.19 6.88 3.05
N ILE A 109 -0.25 7.64 4.15
CA ILE A 109 -1.42 7.71 5.02
C ILE A 109 -2.39 8.78 4.52
N ASP A 110 -3.63 8.39 4.19
CA ASP A 110 -4.66 9.28 3.65
C ASP A 110 -6.01 9.18 4.36
N ASP A 111 -6.29 8.07 5.05
CA ASP A 111 -7.58 7.84 5.71
C ASP A 111 -7.50 6.93 6.94
N GLN A 112 -8.65 6.66 7.58
CA GLN A 112 -8.74 5.81 8.76
C GLN A 112 -8.46 4.32 8.47
N ASN A 113 -8.50 3.85 7.22
CA ASN A 113 -8.12 2.47 6.92
C ASN A 113 -6.62 2.28 7.13
N HIS A 114 -5.82 3.25 6.68
CA HIS A 114 -4.38 3.25 6.91
C HIS A 114 -4.04 3.35 8.41
N ILE A 115 -4.79 4.17 9.17
CA ILE A 115 -4.62 4.23 10.63
C ILE A 115 -4.98 2.90 11.30
N ALA A 116 -6.05 2.24 10.85
CA ALA A 116 -6.44 0.92 11.34
C ALA A 116 -5.36 -0.14 11.04
N GLU A 117 -4.76 -0.10 9.85
CA GLU A 117 -3.66 -0.98 9.47
C GLU A 117 -2.44 -0.82 10.39
N GLU A 118 -2.03 0.42 10.67
CA GLU A 118 -0.91 0.71 11.57
C GLU A 118 -1.17 0.19 12.99
N ILE A 119 -2.38 0.39 13.49
CA ILE A 119 -2.78 -0.11 14.81
C ILE A 119 -2.81 -1.64 14.84
N ALA A 120 -3.40 -2.26 13.81
CA ALA A 120 -3.44 -3.73 13.70
C ALA A 120 -2.02 -4.33 13.66
N ARG A 121 -1.12 -3.70 12.93
CA ARG A 121 0.28 -4.13 12.82
C ARG A 121 1.01 -4.08 14.17
N ILE A 122 0.79 -3.04 14.96
CA ILE A 122 1.42 -2.90 16.30
C ILE A 122 0.79 -3.82 17.34
N ILE A 123 -0.53 -4.01 17.31
CA ILE A 123 -1.22 -4.96 18.18
C ILE A 123 -0.81 -6.40 17.82
N GLY A 124 -0.53 -6.65 16.55
CA GLY A 124 -0.28 -7.98 15.98
C GLY A 124 -1.56 -8.63 15.45
N TYR A 125 -1.55 -9.03 14.19
CA TYR A 125 -2.73 -9.63 13.54
C TYR A 125 -3.25 -10.87 14.25
N ASP A 126 -2.36 -11.67 14.83
CA ASP A 126 -2.73 -12.87 15.60
C ASP A 126 -3.49 -12.57 16.90
N ASN A 127 -3.41 -11.32 17.39
CA ASN A 127 -4.12 -10.87 18.58
C ASN A 127 -5.50 -10.26 18.25
N ILE A 128 -5.86 -10.18 16.97
CA ILE A 128 -7.18 -9.69 16.55
C ILE A 128 -8.16 -10.87 16.60
N PRO A 129 -9.25 -10.78 17.42
CA PRO A 129 -10.18 -11.88 17.54
C PRO A 129 -10.90 -12.16 16.23
N PRO A 130 -10.98 -13.43 15.79
CA PRO A 130 -11.74 -13.77 14.59
C PRO A 130 -13.25 -13.51 14.84
N VAL A 131 -13.91 -13.02 13.79
CA VAL A 131 -15.37 -12.80 13.81
C VAL A 131 -16.02 -13.79 12.88
N ASP A 132 -17.00 -14.54 13.41
CA ASP A 132 -17.79 -15.47 12.60
C ASP A 132 -18.61 -14.73 11.55
N ILE A 133 -18.34 -15.02 10.29
CA ILE A 133 -19.13 -14.50 9.18
C ILE A 133 -20.35 -15.41 9.01
N LYS A 134 -21.52 -14.94 9.44
CA LYS A 134 -22.80 -15.63 9.24
C LYS A 134 -23.31 -15.37 7.82
N ILE A 135 -22.78 -16.07 6.85
CA ILE A 135 -23.32 -16.06 5.50
C ILE A 135 -24.34 -17.21 5.42
N PRO A 136 -25.60 -16.94 5.10
CA PRO A 136 -26.55 -18.02 4.84
C PRO A 136 -26.06 -18.79 3.61
N PHE A 137 -25.55 -20.00 3.83
CA PHE A 137 -25.16 -20.89 2.75
C PHE A 137 -26.43 -21.37 2.05
N LYS A 138 -26.66 -20.90 0.84
CA LYS A 138 -27.60 -21.51 -0.10
C LYS A 138 -26.76 -22.32 -1.07
N PRO A 139 -26.85 -23.65 -1.06
CA PRO A 139 -26.23 -24.45 -2.10
C PRO A 139 -26.80 -24.03 -3.45
N ASP A 140 -25.92 -23.75 -4.39
CA ASP A 140 -26.33 -23.49 -5.74
C ASP A 140 -26.50 -24.83 -6.49
N ASP A 141 -27.74 -25.19 -6.74
CA ASP A 141 -28.09 -26.44 -7.44
C ASP A 141 -27.49 -26.52 -8.85
N SER A 142 -27.14 -25.39 -9.46
CA SER A 142 -26.47 -25.34 -10.77
C SER A 142 -25.07 -25.94 -10.70
N MET A 143 -24.32 -25.68 -9.65
CA MET A 143 -22.98 -26.27 -9.44
C MET A 143 -23.05 -27.79 -9.32
N ILE A 144 -24.08 -28.33 -8.64
CA ILE A 144 -24.26 -29.77 -8.50
C ILE A 144 -24.56 -30.45 -9.84
N GLN A 145 -25.30 -29.77 -10.70
CA GLN A 145 -25.61 -30.28 -12.07
C GLN A 145 -24.37 -30.26 -12.96
N GLU A 146 -23.59 -29.20 -12.89
CA GLU A 146 -22.34 -29.08 -13.63
C GLU A 146 -21.33 -30.17 -13.22
N GLU A 147 -21.18 -30.41 -11.92
CA GLU A 147 -20.29 -31.46 -11.40
C GLU A 147 -20.74 -32.85 -11.86
N LYS A 148 -22.04 -33.14 -11.81
CA LYS A 148 -22.60 -34.40 -12.34
C LYS A 148 -22.31 -34.58 -13.82
N LEU A 149 -22.42 -33.51 -14.62
CA LEU A 149 -22.09 -33.53 -16.03
C LEU A 149 -20.61 -33.80 -16.24
N LYS A 150 -19.72 -33.16 -15.50
CA LYS A 150 -18.27 -33.41 -15.56
C LYS A 150 -17.93 -34.86 -15.24
N VAL A 151 -18.50 -35.42 -14.18
CA VAL A 151 -18.30 -36.83 -13.82
C VAL A 151 -18.81 -37.74 -14.93
N TYR A 152 -20.01 -37.50 -15.45
CA TYR A 152 -20.57 -38.29 -16.54
C TYR A 152 -19.67 -38.28 -17.79
N LEU A 153 -19.15 -37.12 -18.17
CA LEU A 153 -18.23 -36.97 -19.32
C LEU A 153 -16.92 -37.73 -19.07
N ALA A 154 -16.34 -37.61 -17.85
CA ALA A 154 -15.12 -38.32 -17.48
C ALA A 154 -15.30 -39.84 -17.54
N ASP A 155 -16.42 -40.37 -17.07
CA ASP A 155 -16.76 -41.79 -17.12
C ASP A 155 -16.95 -42.30 -18.57
N ASN A 156 -17.27 -41.40 -19.50
CA ASN A 156 -17.39 -41.71 -20.93
C ASN A 156 -16.11 -41.42 -21.74
N GLY A 157 -14.98 -41.23 -21.08
CA GLY A 157 -13.66 -41.09 -21.72
C GLY A 157 -13.29 -39.68 -22.18
N PHE A 158 -14.03 -38.66 -21.77
CA PHE A 158 -13.65 -37.26 -22.05
C PHE A 158 -12.67 -36.76 -20.98
N ASN A 159 -11.75 -35.91 -21.39
CA ASN A 159 -10.85 -35.22 -20.49
C ASN A 159 -11.22 -33.73 -20.42
N GLU A 160 -11.36 -33.18 -19.17
CA GLU A 160 -11.49 -31.75 -19.00
C GLU A 160 -10.15 -31.06 -19.29
N VAL A 161 -10.19 -29.98 -20.05
CA VAL A 161 -9.02 -29.19 -20.40
C VAL A 161 -9.30 -27.72 -20.10
N ILE A 162 -8.28 -27.02 -19.64
CA ILE A 162 -8.31 -25.57 -19.45
C ILE A 162 -7.46 -24.97 -20.56
N ASN A 163 -8.12 -24.33 -21.52
CA ASN A 163 -7.44 -23.67 -22.63
C ASN A 163 -7.02 -22.26 -22.22
N TYR A 164 -6.00 -21.74 -22.91
CA TYR A 164 -5.60 -20.36 -22.74
C TYR A 164 -6.69 -19.44 -23.31
N PRO A 165 -7.28 -18.53 -22.50
CA PRO A 165 -8.47 -17.76 -22.92
C PRO A 165 -8.14 -16.57 -23.82
N PHE A 166 -6.86 -16.20 -23.94
CA PHE A 166 -6.44 -15.05 -24.73
C PHE A 166 -5.83 -15.52 -26.06
N THR A 167 -6.16 -14.83 -27.13
CA THR A 167 -5.64 -15.05 -28.46
C THR A 167 -5.51 -13.75 -29.22
N ALA A 168 -4.50 -13.64 -30.09
CA ALA A 168 -4.37 -12.54 -31.04
C ALA A 168 -5.27 -12.71 -32.29
N GLU A 169 -5.86 -13.88 -32.45
CA GLU A 169 -6.75 -14.15 -33.58
C GLU A 169 -8.15 -13.62 -33.29
N GLU A 170 -8.63 -12.75 -34.17
CA GLU A 170 -9.98 -12.20 -34.11
C GLU A 170 -11.00 -13.21 -34.66
N THR A 171 -11.98 -13.59 -33.85
CA THR A 171 -13.08 -14.46 -34.23
C THR A 171 -14.43 -13.76 -34.04
N GLN A 172 -15.50 -14.31 -34.62
CA GLN A 172 -16.85 -13.74 -34.52
C GLN A 172 -17.35 -13.55 -33.06
N ASN A 173 -16.81 -14.31 -32.11
CA ASN A 173 -17.22 -14.29 -30.70
C ASN A 173 -16.14 -13.77 -29.77
N SER A 174 -15.06 -13.18 -30.28
CA SER A 174 -13.99 -12.62 -29.46
C SER A 174 -14.47 -11.36 -28.75
N ILE A 175 -14.17 -11.27 -27.47
CA ILE A 175 -14.31 -10.04 -26.69
C ILE A 175 -12.97 -9.32 -26.73
N TYR A 176 -12.98 -8.10 -27.24
CA TYR A 176 -11.77 -7.31 -27.36
C TYR A 176 -11.39 -6.67 -26.02
N ILE A 177 -10.12 -6.78 -25.63
CA ILE A 177 -9.56 -6.12 -24.45
C ILE A 177 -8.85 -4.85 -24.91
N ASP A 178 -9.36 -3.69 -24.51
CA ASP A 178 -8.89 -2.37 -24.98
C ASP A 178 -7.45 -2.05 -24.54
N ASN A 179 -7.00 -2.61 -23.44
CA ASN A 179 -5.64 -2.39 -22.90
C ASN A 179 -4.99 -3.72 -22.47
N PRO A 180 -4.62 -4.62 -23.39
CA PRO A 180 -4.01 -5.90 -23.03
C PRO A 180 -2.58 -5.71 -22.49
N ILE A 181 -2.18 -6.55 -21.53
CA ILE A 181 -0.81 -6.57 -21.01
C ILE A 181 0.19 -7.02 -22.09
N ASP A 182 -0.24 -7.96 -22.94
CA ASP A 182 0.53 -8.46 -24.08
C ASP A 182 -0.30 -8.28 -25.35
N SER A 183 0.16 -7.42 -26.25
CA SER A 183 -0.52 -7.12 -27.52
C SER A 183 -0.46 -8.25 -28.54
N ASN A 184 0.31 -9.32 -28.27
CA ASN A 184 0.46 -10.48 -29.15
C ASN A 184 -0.41 -11.67 -28.73
N LYS A 185 -1.25 -11.50 -27.72
CA LYS A 185 -2.13 -12.55 -27.18
C LYS A 185 -3.54 -12.06 -26.95
#